data_c4eab1e2fcdaf56777306ce4da37d543
#
_entry.id   c4eab1e2fcdaf56777306ce4da37d543
#
_cell.length_a   1.000
_cell.length_b   1.000
_cell.length_c   1.000
_cell.angle_alpha   90.00
_cell.angle_beta   90.00
_cell.angle_gamma   90.00
#
_symmetry.space_group_name_H-M   'P 1'
#
loop_
_entity.id
_entity.type
_entity.pdbx_description
1 polymer ?
#
loop_
_entity_poly.entity_id
_entity_poly.type
_entity_poly.pdbx_seq_one_letter_code
_entity_poly.pdbx_strand_id
1 'polypeptide(L)'
;MATTTRPTIDTALDRPAFKVADLSLAEFGRKEIRLAEQEMPGLMALRAEYKGKQPLTGAKIMGSLHMTVQTAVLIETLVELGADVRWVSCNIFSTQDHAAAAVAVGKDGTVDNPKGVPVFAWKGETLEEYWWCTEQALMWPDGTGPNLILDDGGDATLLVHKGAEYEATGRIPDFNESEEPEEWGIILDLLRAESSRNPGRWTKVIASIRGVSEETTTGVHRLYEMMNAGTLRFPAINVNDSVTKSKFDNLYGCRH
;
A
#
# COMPACT_ATOMS: atom_id res chain seq x y z
N MET A 1 25.57 -28.22 -8.37
CA MET A 1 24.39 -27.51 -7.81
C MET A 1 24.86 -26.12 -7.45
N ALA A 2 24.50 -25.12 -8.22
CA ALA A 2 24.83 -23.74 -7.88
C ALA A 2 23.81 -23.27 -6.85
N THR A 3 24.26 -23.03 -5.63
CA THR A 3 23.48 -22.34 -4.61
C THR A 3 23.25 -20.92 -5.09
N THR A 4 22.08 -20.65 -5.63
CA THR A 4 21.63 -19.28 -5.92
C THR A 4 21.40 -18.63 -4.56
N THR A 5 22.37 -17.84 -4.09
CA THR A 5 22.18 -16.97 -2.94
C THR A 5 21.15 -15.92 -3.35
N ARG A 6 19.94 -16.02 -2.77
CA ARG A 6 18.94 -14.94 -2.87
C ARG A 6 19.59 -13.64 -2.40
N PRO A 7 19.37 -12.52 -3.10
CA PRO A 7 19.80 -11.23 -2.59
C PRO A 7 19.12 -11.01 -1.23
N THR A 8 19.93 -10.88 -0.18
CA THR A 8 19.44 -10.46 1.13
C THR A 8 18.97 -9.02 1.00
N ILE A 9 17.69 -8.78 1.30
CA ILE A 9 17.19 -7.42 1.45
C ILE A 9 18.09 -6.74 2.49
N ASP A 10 18.79 -5.70 2.08
CA ASP A 10 19.54 -4.86 3.02
C ASP A 10 18.50 -4.07 3.84
N THR A 11 18.10 -4.68 4.93
CA THR A 11 17.14 -4.13 5.88
C THR A 11 17.82 -3.15 6.82
N ALA A 12 18.73 -2.31 6.28
CA ALA A 12 19.44 -1.30 7.04
C ALA A 12 18.48 -0.43 7.86
N LEU A 13 18.96 -0.05 9.03
CA LEU A 13 18.21 0.59 10.12
C LEU A 13 17.56 1.93 9.76
N ASP A 14 17.94 2.55 8.66
CA ASP A 14 17.39 3.83 8.23
C ASP A 14 16.21 3.60 7.27
N ARG A 15 14.99 3.76 7.80
CA ARG A 15 13.79 3.80 6.98
C ARG A 15 13.76 5.10 6.19
N PRO A 16 13.82 5.05 4.85
CA PRO A 16 13.73 6.27 4.04
C PRO A 16 12.35 6.91 4.21
N ALA A 17 12.29 8.22 4.04
CA ALA A 17 11.02 8.94 4.09
C ALA A 17 10.08 8.51 2.95
N PHE A 18 10.63 8.15 1.80
CA PHE A 18 9.97 7.60 0.60
C PHE A 18 11.01 6.92 -0.28
N LYS A 19 10.56 6.14 -1.29
CA LYS A 19 11.44 5.61 -2.35
C LYS A 19 10.65 5.54 -3.66
N VAL A 20 11.10 6.29 -4.66
CA VAL A 20 10.55 6.33 -6.02
C VAL A 20 11.70 6.24 -7.03
N ALA A 21 11.41 5.97 -8.31
CA ALA A 21 12.42 5.80 -9.34
C ALA A 21 13.27 7.06 -9.57
N ASP A 22 12.61 8.20 -9.82
CA ASP A 22 13.29 9.45 -10.19
C ASP A 22 12.38 10.67 -9.86
N LEU A 23 12.82 11.49 -8.90
CA LEU A 23 12.10 12.70 -8.51
C LEU A 23 12.06 13.78 -9.60
N SER A 24 12.98 13.76 -10.56
CA SER A 24 12.99 14.72 -11.68
C SER A 24 11.74 14.66 -12.55
N LEU A 25 11.01 13.53 -12.51
CA LEU A 25 9.75 13.33 -13.21
C LEU A 25 8.55 14.06 -12.58
N ALA A 26 8.74 14.67 -11.41
CA ALA A 26 7.63 15.26 -10.63
C ALA A 26 6.88 16.37 -11.37
N GLU A 27 7.58 17.22 -12.15
CA GLU A 27 6.93 18.30 -12.89
C GLU A 27 5.99 17.73 -13.98
N PHE A 28 6.44 16.72 -14.70
CA PHE A 28 5.61 16.03 -15.68
C PHE A 28 4.41 15.36 -14.99
N GLY A 29 4.66 14.58 -13.92
CA GLY A 29 3.60 13.96 -13.15
C GLY A 29 2.57 14.94 -12.61
N ARG A 30 2.99 16.15 -12.19
CA ARG A 30 2.07 17.20 -11.73
C ARG A 30 1.15 17.68 -12.83
N LYS A 31 1.61 17.77 -14.08
CA LYS A 31 0.77 18.12 -15.23
C LYS A 31 -0.27 17.04 -15.51
N GLU A 32 0.15 15.79 -15.51
CA GLU A 32 -0.74 14.63 -15.72
C GLU A 32 -1.80 14.52 -14.61
N ILE A 33 -1.42 14.73 -13.34
CA ILE A 33 -2.39 14.73 -12.23
C ILE A 33 -3.45 15.83 -12.41
N ARG A 34 -3.07 17.01 -12.88
CA ARG A 34 -4.04 18.08 -13.15
C ARG A 34 -5.02 17.73 -14.26
N LEU A 35 -4.59 16.96 -15.26
CA LEU A 35 -5.51 16.45 -16.30
C LEU A 35 -6.45 15.40 -15.68
N ALA A 36 -5.92 14.46 -14.89
CA ALA A 36 -6.71 13.44 -14.22
C ALA A 36 -7.77 14.04 -13.27
N GLU A 37 -7.50 15.16 -12.61
CA GLU A 37 -8.48 15.87 -11.77
C GLU A 37 -9.75 16.27 -12.57
N GLN A 38 -9.62 16.60 -13.85
CA GLN A 38 -10.76 16.93 -14.71
C GLN A 38 -11.61 15.70 -15.06
N GLU A 39 -11.01 14.53 -15.02
CA GLU A 39 -11.67 13.24 -15.32
C GLU A 39 -12.29 12.59 -14.07
N MET A 40 -12.03 13.16 -12.88
CA MET A 40 -12.45 12.62 -11.59
C MET A 40 -13.36 13.59 -10.79
N PRO A 41 -14.52 13.98 -11.37
CA PRO A 41 -15.38 15.02 -10.78
C PRO A 41 -15.92 14.62 -9.40
N GLY A 42 -16.08 13.34 -9.10
CA GLY A 42 -16.53 12.85 -7.80
C GLY A 42 -15.55 13.18 -6.67
N LEU A 43 -14.25 12.91 -6.86
CA LEU A 43 -13.23 13.28 -5.88
C LEU A 43 -13.07 14.81 -5.76
N MET A 44 -13.16 15.53 -6.87
CA MET A 44 -13.07 16.99 -6.87
C MET A 44 -14.29 17.62 -6.15
N ALA A 45 -15.48 17.04 -6.28
CA ALA A 45 -16.66 17.45 -5.52
C ALA A 45 -16.49 17.23 -4.01
N LEU A 46 -15.91 16.09 -3.61
CA LEU A 46 -15.59 15.81 -2.20
C LEU A 46 -14.58 16.82 -1.63
N ARG A 47 -13.53 17.17 -2.37
CA ARG A 47 -12.59 18.23 -1.96
C ARG A 47 -13.31 19.57 -1.73
N ALA A 48 -14.22 19.93 -2.63
CA ALA A 48 -14.99 21.18 -2.53
C ALA A 48 -15.97 21.16 -1.34
N GLU A 49 -16.68 20.06 -1.12
CA GLU A 49 -17.67 19.91 -0.04
C GLU A 49 -17.01 19.96 1.34
N TYR A 50 -15.87 19.31 1.50
CA TYR A 50 -15.17 19.20 2.78
C TYR A 50 -14.03 20.21 2.95
N LYS A 51 -13.91 21.17 2.06
CA LYS A 51 -12.87 22.21 2.13
C LYS A 51 -12.83 22.86 3.52
N GLY A 52 -11.70 22.73 4.20
CA GLY A 52 -11.46 23.28 5.53
C GLY A 52 -12.13 22.54 6.70
N LYS A 53 -12.87 21.45 6.43
CA LYS A 53 -13.52 20.64 7.50
C LYS A 53 -12.64 19.50 8.00
N GLN A 54 -11.74 18.99 7.17
CA GLN A 54 -10.80 17.89 7.46
C GLN A 54 -11.42 16.68 8.18
N PRO A 55 -12.43 16.01 7.59
CA PRO A 55 -13.16 14.92 8.26
C PRO A 55 -12.30 13.68 8.54
N LEU A 56 -11.14 13.55 7.88
CA LEU A 56 -10.21 12.45 8.07
C LEU A 56 -9.06 12.77 9.05
N THR A 57 -9.18 13.83 9.85
CA THR A 57 -8.18 14.14 10.88
C THR A 57 -7.99 12.96 11.82
N GLY A 58 -6.74 12.50 11.98
CA GLY A 58 -6.38 11.33 12.77
C GLY A 58 -6.50 9.99 12.03
N ALA A 59 -6.93 9.98 10.77
CA ALA A 59 -6.82 8.81 9.91
C ALA A 59 -5.38 8.64 9.45
N LYS A 60 -4.77 7.48 9.76
CA LYS A 60 -3.51 7.00 9.21
C LYS A 60 -3.83 5.95 8.16
N ILE A 61 -3.73 6.31 6.89
CA ILE A 61 -4.15 5.47 5.78
C ILE A 61 -2.93 4.90 5.06
N MET A 62 -2.82 3.58 5.04
CA MET A 62 -1.90 2.88 4.16
C MET A 62 -2.65 2.44 2.90
N GLY A 63 -2.20 2.88 1.72
CA GLY A 63 -2.71 2.41 0.44
C GLY A 63 -1.76 1.45 -0.24
N SER A 64 -2.28 0.30 -0.66
CA SER A 64 -1.65 -0.72 -1.49
C SER A 64 -2.49 -0.87 -2.75
N LEU A 65 -2.33 0.06 -3.67
CA LEU A 65 -3.13 0.18 -4.89
C LEU A 65 -2.28 0.84 -5.98
N HIS A 66 -2.54 0.51 -7.24
CA HIS A 66 -1.77 0.99 -8.40
C HIS A 66 -1.36 2.46 -8.30
N MET A 67 -0.07 2.77 -8.41
CA MET A 67 0.43 4.15 -8.27
C MET A 67 0.34 4.90 -9.60
N THR A 68 -0.88 5.25 -10.00
CA THR A 68 -1.19 5.98 -11.23
C THR A 68 -1.50 7.46 -10.98
N VAL A 69 -1.66 8.25 -12.04
CA VAL A 69 -2.09 9.65 -11.92
C VAL A 69 -3.47 9.78 -11.29
N GLN A 70 -4.38 8.84 -11.55
CA GLN A 70 -5.71 8.82 -10.94
C GLN A 70 -5.61 8.52 -9.44
N THR A 71 -4.77 7.57 -9.06
CA THR A 71 -4.48 7.28 -7.65
C THR A 71 -3.83 8.47 -6.96
N ALA A 72 -2.98 9.23 -7.64
CA ALA A 72 -2.42 10.46 -7.09
C ALA A 72 -3.52 11.49 -6.75
N VAL A 73 -4.57 11.61 -7.57
CA VAL A 73 -5.75 12.44 -7.25
C VAL A 73 -6.45 11.95 -5.97
N LEU A 74 -6.60 10.63 -5.80
CA LEU A 74 -7.16 10.03 -4.59
C LEU A 74 -6.29 10.34 -3.37
N ILE A 75 -4.98 10.08 -3.44
CA ILE A 75 -4.02 10.35 -2.34
C ILE A 75 -4.10 11.81 -1.90
N GLU A 76 -4.03 12.73 -2.84
CA GLU A 76 -4.09 14.15 -2.55
C GLU A 76 -5.45 14.58 -1.99
N THR A 77 -6.54 13.91 -2.39
CA THR A 77 -7.86 14.12 -1.79
C THR A 77 -7.88 13.67 -0.35
N LEU A 78 -7.37 12.48 -0.03
CA LEU A 78 -7.30 11.99 1.36
C LEU A 78 -6.49 12.93 2.26
N VAL A 79 -5.36 13.43 1.77
CA VAL A 79 -4.52 14.41 2.49
C VAL A 79 -5.27 15.73 2.71
N GLU A 80 -5.94 16.25 1.68
CA GLU A 80 -6.71 17.49 1.79
C GLU A 80 -7.88 17.35 2.77
N LEU A 81 -8.44 16.16 2.91
CA LEU A 81 -9.46 15.84 3.89
C LEU A 81 -8.89 15.59 5.31
N GLY A 82 -7.58 15.67 5.50
CA GLY A 82 -6.91 15.61 6.81
C GLY A 82 -6.26 14.28 7.18
N ALA A 83 -6.19 13.30 6.27
CA ALA A 83 -5.52 12.04 6.52
C ALA A 83 -3.99 12.16 6.46
N ASP A 84 -3.30 11.35 7.28
CA ASP A 84 -1.90 11.02 7.14
C ASP A 84 -1.78 9.74 6.29
N VAL A 85 -1.11 9.84 5.14
CA VAL A 85 -1.15 8.80 4.09
C VAL A 85 0.25 8.28 3.79
N ARG A 86 0.38 6.96 3.59
CA ARG A 86 1.54 6.29 3.02
C ARG A 86 1.07 5.37 1.90
N TRP A 87 1.87 5.21 0.85
CA TRP A 87 1.40 4.52 -0.36
C TRP A 87 2.44 3.60 -0.96
N VAL A 88 1.95 2.45 -1.47
CA VAL A 88 2.69 1.52 -2.33
C VAL A 88 1.85 1.12 -3.53
N SER A 89 2.46 0.51 -4.54
CA SER A 89 1.72 -0.15 -5.61
C SER A 89 1.30 -1.57 -5.18
N CYS A 90 0.20 -2.06 -5.70
CA CYS A 90 -0.24 -3.45 -5.54
C CYS A 90 0.27 -4.38 -6.63
N ASN A 91 1.15 -3.91 -7.50
CA ASN A 91 1.73 -4.69 -8.59
C ASN A 91 3.07 -4.09 -9.03
N ILE A 92 4.07 -4.94 -9.29
CA ILE A 92 5.43 -4.54 -9.65
C ILE A 92 5.56 -3.77 -10.98
N PHE A 93 4.53 -3.77 -11.84
CA PHE A 93 4.55 -3.09 -13.14
C PHE A 93 3.57 -1.92 -13.25
N SER A 94 2.68 -1.72 -12.29
CA SER A 94 1.56 -0.77 -12.42
C SER A 94 1.85 0.62 -11.88
N THR A 95 3.08 0.91 -11.49
CA THR A 95 3.48 2.27 -11.12
C THR A 95 3.74 3.13 -12.36
N GLN A 96 3.20 4.34 -12.35
CA GLN A 96 3.61 5.44 -13.23
C GLN A 96 4.62 6.29 -12.46
N ASP A 97 5.91 6.18 -12.81
CA ASP A 97 7.01 6.78 -12.03
C ASP A 97 6.86 8.30 -11.87
N HIS A 98 6.33 8.97 -12.89
CA HIS A 98 6.04 10.41 -12.81
C HIS A 98 4.92 10.75 -11.82
N ALA A 99 3.92 9.87 -11.67
CA ALA A 99 2.88 10.05 -10.65
C ALA A 99 3.45 9.86 -9.24
N ALA A 100 4.24 8.79 -9.04
CA ALA A 100 4.93 8.53 -7.78
C ALA A 100 5.85 9.70 -7.37
N ALA A 101 6.65 10.21 -8.31
CA ALA A 101 7.53 11.36 -8.10
C ALA A 101 6.74 12.63 -7.72
N ALA A 102 5.65 12.93 -8.44
CA ALA A 102 4.84 14.12 -8.17
C ALA A 102 4.17 14.08 -6.79
N VAL A 103 3.70 12.90 -6.36
CA VAL A 103 3.11 12.71 -5.03
C VAL A 103 4.17 12.81 -3.94
N ALA A 104 5.35 12.21 -4.13
CA ALA A 104 6.43 12.29 -3.17
C ALA A 104 7.00 13.71 -3.02
N VAL A 105 7.15 14.45 -4.11
CA VAL A 105 7.55 15.86 -4.07
C VAL A 105 6.45 16.73 -3.43
N GLY A 106 5.19 16.47 -3.76
CA GLY A 106 4.06 17.23 -3.25
C GLY A 106 3.84 18.56 -3.95
N LYS A 107 2.68 19.20 -3.65
CA LYS A 107 2.29 20.49 -4.26
C LYS A 107 3.19 21.65 -3.84
N ASP A 108 3.69 21.62 -2.61
CA ASP A 108 4.48 22.68 -1.97
C ASP A 108 5.96 22.32 -1.82
N GLY A 109 6.39 21.18 -2.37
CA GLY A 109 7.76 20.70 -2.34
C GLY A 109 8.52 20.98 -3.62
N THR A 110 9.81 20.67 -3.60
CA THR A 110 10.70 20.66 -4.76
C THR A 110 11.47 19.34 -4.79
N VAL A 111 12.14 19.05 -5.90
CA VAL A 111 12.99 17.86 -6.02
C VAL A 111 14.04 17.80 -4.90
N ASP A 112 14.63 18.94 -4.56
CA ASP A 112 15.66 19.04 -3.50
C ASP A 112 15.08 19.09 -2.08
N ASN A 113 13.78 19.36 -1.94
CA ASN A 113 13.08 19.43 -0.66
C ASN A 113 11.65 18.89 -0.81
N PRO A 114 11.48 17.57 -0.96
CA PRO A 114 10.18 16.93 -1.06
C PRO A 114 9.35 17.14 0.21
N LYS A 115 8.04 17.42 0.02
CA LYS A 115 7.08 17.67 1.11
C LYS A 115 5.76 16.94 0.91
N GLY A 116 5.75 15.97 0.02
CA GLY A 116 4.54 15.23 -0.31
C GLY A 116 4.30 14.03 0.57
N VAL A 117 3.55 13.09 0.04
CA VAL A 117 3.18 11.85 0.72
C VAL A 117 4.32 10.83 0.57
N PRO A 118 4.67 10.09 1.62
CA PRO A 118 5.57 8.96 1.51
C PRO A 118 5.04 7.89 0.53
N VAL A 119 5.67 7.79 -0.63
CA VAL A 119 5.41 6.77 -1.66
C VAL A 119 6.60 5.83 -1.74
N PHE A 120 6.33 4.53 -1.75
CA PHE A 120 7.32 3.48 -1.95
C PHE A 120 6.87 2.67 -3.17
N ALA A 121 7.17 3.15 -4.36
CA ALA A 121 6.75 2.50 -5.60
C ALA A 121 7.58 2.98 -6.79
N TRP A 122 7.93 2.04 -7.69
CA TRP A 122 8.48 2.31 -9.02
C TRP A 122 8.11 1.19 -9.99
N LYS A 123 8.14 1.47 -11.27
CA LYS A 123 7.84 0.46 -12.27
C LYS A 123 8.99 -0.53 -12.41
N GLY A 124 8.70 -1.81 -12.30
CA GLY A 124 9.69 -2.88 -12.46
C GLY A 124 10.42 -3.22 -11.16
N GLU A 125 9.75 -3.08 -10.02
CA GLU A 125 10.21 -3.65 -8.74
C GLU A 125 10.49 -5.14 -8.88
N THR A 126 11.49 -5.65 -8.16
CA THR A 126 11.57 -7.09 -7.90
C THR A 126 10.52 -7.49 -6.85
N LEU A 127 10.26 -8.79 -6.67
CA LEU A 127 9.32 -9.23 -5.63
C LEU A 127 9.83 -8.87 -4.22
N GLU A 128 11.13 -8.92 -3.98
CA GLU A 128 11.73 -8.50 -2.71
C GLU A 128 11.53 -7.00 -2.47
N GLU A 129 11.72 -6.17 -3.49
CA GLU A 129 11.49 -4.73 -3.41
C GLU A 129 10.02 -4.41 -3.16
N TYR A 130 9.11 -5.12 -3.82
CA TYR A 130 7.66 -4.98 -3.64
C TYR A 130 7.22 -5.25 -2.19
N TRP A 131 7.66 -6.38 -1.62
CA TRP A 131 7.30 -6.72 -0.24
C TRP A 131 7.99 -5.81 0.78
N TRP A 132 9.22 -5.37 0.48
CA TRP A 132 9.89 -4.34 1.26
C TRP A 132 9.11 -3.02 1.23
N CYS A 133 8.65 -2.56 0.07
CA CYS A 133 7.82 -1.36 -0.08
C CYS A 133 6.54 -1.47 0.77
N THR A 134 5.86 -2.61 0.70
CA THR A 134 4.64 -2.87 1.48
C THR A 134 4.91 -2.78 2.98
N GLU A 135 6.01 -3.36 3.45
CA GLU A 135 6.44 -3.26 4.84
C GLU A 135 6.77 -1.82 5.24
N GLN A 136 7.48 -1.06 4.40
CA GLN A 136 7.79 0.35 4.66
C GLN A 136 6.54 1.20 4.83
N ALA A 137 5.52 1.03 4.00
CA ALA A 137 4.29 1.79 4.09
C ALA A 137 3.42 1.44 5.30
N LEU A 138 3.57 0.24 5.86
CA LEU A 138 2.90 -0.18 7.10
C LEU A 138 3.52 0.42 8.37
N MET A 139 4.58 1.23 8.24
CA MET A 139 5.28 1.81 9.40
C MET A 139 5.38 3.32 9.31
N TRP A 140 4.86 3.99 10.31
CA TRP A 140 5.05 5.43 10.51
C TRP A 140 6.36 5.72 11.26
N PRO A 141 6.94 6.92 11.08
CA PRO A 141 8.18 7.31 11.77
C PRO A 141 8.09 7.30 13.30
N ASP A 142 6.87 7.44 13.84
CA ASP A 142 6.60 7.37 15.28
C ASP A 142 6.51 5.92 15.82
N GLY A 143 6.78 4.93 14.98
CA GLY A 143 6.73 3.51 15.34
C GLY A 143 5.32 2.92 15.37
N THR A 144 4.30 3.68 14.96
CA THR A 144 2.93 3.19 14.81
C THR A 144 2.67 2.62 13.42
N GLY A 145 1.52 1.99 13.23
CA GLY A 145 1.00 1.55 11.94
C GLY A 145 -0.21 2.35 11.47
N PRO A 146 -0.82 1.93 10.35
CA PRO A 146 -2.07 2.51 9.86
C PRO A 146 -3.23 2.18 10.80
N ASN A 147 -4.30 2.97 10.74
CA ASN A 147 -5.59 2.60 11.30
C ASN A 147 -6.63 2.26 10.23
N LEU A 148 -6.33 2.53 8.98
CA LEU A 148 -7.13 2.14 7.81
C LEU A 148 -6.20 1.65 6.69
N ILE A 149 -6.65 0.63 5.95
CA ILE A 149 -5.97 0.11 4.77
C ILE A 149 -6.89 0.26 3.56
N LEU A 150 -6.34 0.76 2.45
CA LEU A 150 -6.91 0.61 1.11
C LEU A 150 -6.08 -0.45 0.39
N ASP A 151 -6.66 -1.61 0.10
CA ASP A 151 -5.95 -2.75 -0.48
C ASP A 151 -6.53 -3.14 -1.84
N ASP A 152 -5.69 -3.65 -2.71
CA ASP A 152 -6.06 -4.17 -4.03
C ASP A 152 -5.30 -5.49 -4.28
N GLY A 153 -5.94 -6.59 -3.89
CA GLY A 153 -5.39 -7.94 -3.89
C GLY A 153 -5.14 -8.52 -2.51
N GLY A 154 -5.24 -7.70 -1.45
CA GLY A 154 -5.15 -8.14 -0.06
C GLY A 154 -3.73 -8.41 0.44
N ASP A 155 -2.68 -7.88 -0.21
CA ASP A 155 -1.29 -8.18 0.15
C ASP A 155 -0.85 -7.47 1.43
N ALA A 156 -1.22 -6.21 1.62
CA ALA A 156 -0.97 -5.51 2.88
C ALA A 156 -1.74 -6.18 4.05
N THR A 157 -2.98 -6.56 3.80
CA THR A 157 -3.82 -7.30 4.75
C THR A 157 -3.22 -8.65 5.11
N LEU A 158 -2.73 -9.40 4.12
CA LEU A 158 -2.05 -10.69 4.32
C LEU A 158 -0.81 -10.54 5.20
N LEU A 159 0.06 -9.57 4.88
CA LEU A 159 1.32 -9.37 5.59
C LEU A 159 1.09 -9.07 7.07
N VAL A 160 0.12 -8.20 7.38
CA VAL A 160 -0.23 -7.86 8.77
C VAL A 160 -0.79 -9.05 9.53
N HIS A 161 -1.69 -9.83 8.90
CA HIS A 161 -2.28 -11.01 9.55
C HIS A 161 -1.25 -12.10 9.80
N LYS A 162 -0.39 -12.40 8.81
CA LYS A 162 0.66 -13.41 8.96
C LYS A 162 1.72 -12.98 9.96
N GLY A 163 2.11 -11.71 9.95
CA GLY A 163 3.03 -11.18 10.96
C GLY A 163 2.49 -11.36 12.38
N ALA A 164 1.24 -10.97 12.62
CA ALA A 164 0.61 -11.12 13.93
C ALA A 164 0.37 -12.59 14.32
N GLU A 165 0.02 -13.46 13.37
CA GLU A 165 -0.11 -14.90 13.59
C GLU A 165 1.21 -15.51 14.06
N TYR A 166 2.32 -15.19 13.38
CA TYR A 166 3.62 -15.75 13.69
C TYR A 166 4.22 -15.18 14.99
N GLU A 167 3.97 -13.92 15.30
CA GLU A 167 4.32 -13.39 16.61
C GLU A 167 3.56 -14.08 17.74
N ALA A 168 2.26 -14.35 17.55
CA ALA A 168 1.42 -15.03 18.55
C ALA A 168 1.83 -16.50 18.76
N THR A 169 2.26 -17.19 17.72
CA THR A 169 2.69 -18.59 17.79
C THR A 169 4.16 -18.75 18.16
N GLY A 170 4.95 -17.68 18.02
CA GLY A 170 6.42 -17.71 18.19
C GLY A 170 7.14 -18.53 17.11
N ARG A 171 6.47 -18.89 16.02
CA ARG A 171 7.02 -19.74 14.96
C ARG A 171 6.66 -19.21 13.57
N ILE A 172 7.67 -19.00 12.75
CA ILE A 172 7.54 -18.75 11.30
C ILE A 172 7.90 -20.07 10.60
N PRO A 173 7.04 -20.61 9.71
CA PRO A 173 7.29 -21.87 9.02
C PRO A 173 8.52 -21.77 8.11
N ASP A 174 9.14 -22.91 7.82
CA ASP A 174 10.17 -22.99 6.82
C ASP A 174 9.54 -23.00 5.42
N PHE A 175 10.24 -22.38 4.47
CA PHE A 175 9.81 -22.35 3.08
C PHE A 175 10.07 -23.67 2.38
N ASN A 176 9.07 -24.20 1.68
CA ASN A 176 9.18 -25.42 0.89
C ASN A 176 9.20 -25.08 -0.62
N GLU A 177 10.41 -24.98 -1.19
CA GLU A 177 10.60 -24.64 -2.62
C GLU A 177 9.90 -25.59 -3.60
N SER A 178 9.56 -26.82 -3.20
CA SER A 178 8.91 -27.79 -4.07
C SER A 178 7.39 -27.65 -4.14
N GLU A 179 6.77 -26.98 -3.18
CA GLU A 179 5.32 -26.90 -3.02
C GLU A 179 4.79 -25.46 -2.99
N GLU A 180 5.64 -24.50 -2.65
CA GLU A 180 5.24 -23.11 -2.42
C GLU A 180 5.84 -22.17 -3.48
N PRO A 181 5.12 -21.10 -3.89
CA PRO A 181 5.66 -20.13 -4.82
C PRO A 181 6.82 -19.34 -4.18
N GLU A 182 7.80 -18.95 -4.99
CA GLU A 182 8.99 -18.21 -4.56
C GLU A 182 8.63 -16.95 -3.75
N GLU A 183 7.58 -16.26 -4.13
CA GLU A 183 7.06 -15.07 -3.44
C GLU A 183 6.76 -15.34 -1.97
N TRP A 184 6.21 -16.52 -1.66
CA TRP A 184 5.94 -16.90 -0.27
C TRP A 184 7.22 -16.99 0.58
N GLY A 185 8.30 -17.51 0.00
CA GLY A 185 9.60 -17.53 0.67
C GLY A 185 10.11 -16.13 0.99
N ILE A 186 9.93 -15.17 0.09
CA ILE A 186 10.29 -13.75 0.29
C ILE A 186 9.49 -13.15 1.46
N ILE A 187 8.18 -13.42 1.52
CA ILE A 187 7.31 -12.96 2.62
C ILE A 187 7.79 -13.53 3.95
N LEU A 188 8.08 -14.84 4.01
CA LEU A 188 8.56 -15.48 5.24
C LEU A 188 9.89 -14.91 5.71
N ASP A 189 10.83 -14.63 4.80
CA ASP A 189 12.12 -14.04 5.12
C ASP A 189 11.98 -12.59 5.63
N LEU A 190 11.11 -11.80 5.00
CA LEU A 190 10.76 -10.46 5.48
C LEU A 190 10.18 -10.51 6.90
N LEU A 191 9.23 -11.40 7.15
CA LEU A 191 8.60 -11.55 8.47
C LEU A 191 9.59 -11.99 9.54
N ARG A 192 10.54 -12.90 9.21
CA ARG A 192 11.62 -13.30 10.13
C ARG A 192 12.53 -12.13 10.49
N ALA A 193 12.96 -11.39 9.47
CA ALA A 193 13.84 -10.25 9.68
C ALA A 193 13.17 -9.18 10.56
N GLU A 194 11.91 -8.86 10.27
CA GLU A 194 11.17 -7.84 11.04
C GLU A 194 10.81 -8.31 12.46
N SER A 195 10.37 -9.55 12.64
CA SER A 195 10.07 -10.08 13.99
C SER A 195 11.31 -10.16 14.86
N SER A 196 12.48 -10.42 14.28
CA SER A 196 13.75 -10.41 15.03
C SER A 196 14.19 -9.00 15.40
N ARG A 197 13.94 -8.01 14.55
CA ARG A 197 14.35 -6.62 14.74
C ARG A 197 13.42 -5.87 15.67
N ASN A 198 12.13 -6.08 15.53
CA ASN A 198 11.06 -5.38 16.24
C ASN A 198 10.02 -6.35 16.80
N PRO A 199 10.34 -7.14 17.84
CA PRO A 199 9.40 -8.11 18.41
C PRO A 199 8.10 -7.45 18.86
N GLY A 200 6.95 -8.08 18.54
CA GLY A 200 5.63 -7.58 18.90
C GLY A 200 5.10 -6.44 18.02
N ARG A 201 5.80 -6.11 16.94
CA ARG A 201 5.43 -5.05 16.02
C ARG A 201 4.12 -5.35 15.30
N TRP A 202 4.01 -6.52 14.70
CA TRP A 202 2.83 -6.91 13.94
C TRP A 202 1.58 -6.97 14.80
N THR A 203 1.72 -7.44 16.03
CA THR A 203 0.65 -7.42 17.04
C THR A 203 0.19 -6.00 17.34
N LYS A 204 1.10 -5.03 17.43
CA LYS A 204 0.75 -3.61 17.62
C LYS A 204 0.08 -3.01 16.39
N VAL A 205 0.61 -3.30 15.19
CA VAL A 205 0.04 -2.80 13.93
C VAL A 205 -1.38 -3.30 13.75
N ILE A 206 -1.62 -4.62 13.86
CA ILE A 206 -2.95 -5.19 13.67
C ILE A 206 -3.98 -4.68 14.70
N ALA A 207 -3.54 -4.41 15.91
CA ALA A 207 -4.41 -3.88 16.96
C ALA A 207 -4.84 -2.42 16.70
N SER A 208 -4.10 -1.66 15.89
CA SER A 208 -4.45 -0.28 15.52
C SER A 208 -5.40 -0.19 14.33
N ILE A 209 -5.47 -1.23 13.49
CA ILE A 209 -6.27 -1.24 12.27
C ILE A 209 -7.76 -1.35 12.63
N ARG A 210 -8.56 -0.42 12.11
CA ARG A 210 -10.01 -0.36 12.28
C ARG A 210 -10.77 -0.97 11.13
N GLY A 211 -10.12 -1.15 9.98
CA GLY A 211 -10.72 -1.76 8.81
C GLY A 211 -9.88 -1.66 7.55
N VAL A 212 -10.27 -2.44 6.56
CA VAL A 212 -9.74 -2.44 5.20
C VAL A 212 -10.86 -2.22 4.20
N SER A 213 -10.58 -1.48 3.14
CA SER A 213 -11.39 -1.42 1.92
C SER A 213 -10.65 -2.17 0.83
N GLU A 214 -11.28 -3.20 0.26
CA GLU A 214 -10.67 -4.07 -0.76
C GLU A 214 -11.31 -3.81 -2.13
N GLU A 215 -10.44 -3.55 -3.12
CA GLU A 215 -10.85 -3.09 -4.45
C GLU A 215 -11.09 -4.22 -5.45
N THR A 216 -10.50 -5.42 -5.25
CA THR A 216 -10.46 -6.43 -6.32
C THR A 216 -10.95 -7.80 -5.89
N THR A 217 -11.41 -8.59 -6.87
CA THR A 217 -11.99 -9.92 -6.66
C THR A 217 -11.07 -10.86 -5.88
N THR A 218 -9.78 -10.89 -6.21
CA THR A 218 -8.80 -11.76 -5.53
C THR A 218 -8.68 -11.44 -4.06
N GLY A 219 -8.56 -10.15 -3.71
CA GLY A 219 -8.48 -9.71 -2.32
C GLY A 219 -9.77 -9.96 -1.56
N VAL A 220 -10.93 -9.67 -2.16
CA VAL A 220 -12.24 -10.00 -1.58
C VAL A 220 -12.36 -11.49 -1.29
N HIS A 221 -11.88 -12.36 -2.18
CA HIS A 221 -11.90 -13.81 -1.97
C HIS A 221 -11.04 -14.20 -0.76
N ARG A 222 -9.83 -13.68 -0.65
CA ARG A 222 -8.95 -13.86 0.53
C ARG A 222 -9.64 -13.42 1.83
N LEU A 223 -10.32 -12.28 1.82
CA LEU A 223 -11.06 -11.78 2.99
C LEU A 223 -12.19 -12.72 3.41
N TYR A 224 -12.95 -13.27 2.45
CA TYR A 224 -13.97 -14.28 2.75
C TYR A 224 -13.38 -15.58 3.29
N GLU A 225 -12.25 -16.04 2.76
CA GLU A 225 -11.55 -17.21 3.30
C GLU A 225 -11.12 -16.97 4.75
N MET A 226 -10.52 -15.83 5.06
CA MET A 226 -10.11 -15.45 6.42
C MET A 226 -11.32 -15.31 7.36
N MET A 227 -12.42 -14.74 6.88
CA MET A 227 -13.67 -14.63 7.65
C MET A 227 -14.24 -16.00 7.98
N ASN A 228 -14.33 -16.90 7.00
CA ASN A 228 -14.85 -18.26 7.18
C ASN A 228 -13.97 -19.10 8.10
N ALA A 229 -12.65 -18.88 8.07
CA ALA A 229 -11.69 -19.52 8.97
C ALA A 229 -11.66 -18.88 10.37
N GLY A 230 -12.36 -17.78 10.60
CA GLY A 230 -12.34 -17.03 11.87
C GLY A 230 -10.99 -16.34 12.16
N THR A 231 -10.18 -16.09 11.13
CA THR A 231 -8.85 -15.49 11.24
C THR A 231 -8.80 -14.01 10.87
N LEU A 232 -9.86 -13.46 10.28
CA LEU A 232 -9.97 -12.03 9.96
C LEU A 232 -10.05 -11.20 11.25
N ARG A 233 -9.07 -10.33 11.48
CA ARG A 233 -8.86 -9.60 12.74
C ARG A 233 -9.51 -8.22 12.81
N PHE A 234 -9.96 -7.67 11.69
CA PHE A 234 -10.60 -6.36 11.60
C PHE A 234 -11.68 -6.36 10.52
N PRO A 235 -12.65 -5.42 10.57
CA PRO A 235 -13.69 -5.30 9.55
C PRO A 235 -13.13 -5.06 8.15
N ALA A 236 -13.81 -5.62 7.14
CA ALA A 236 -13.47 -5.43 5.73
C ALA A 236 -14.68 -4.94 4.94
N ILE A 237 -14.45 -4.00 4.04
CA ILE A 237 -15.44 -3.47 3.10
C ILE A 237 -15.07 -3.97 1.70
N ASN A 238 -16.00 -4.70 1.08
CA ASN A 238 -15.90 -5.14 -0.29
C ASN A 238 -16.33 -3.99 -1.22
N VAL A 239 -15.37 -3.23 -1.74
CA VAL A 239 -15.60 -2.18 -2.73
C VAL A 239 -15.75 -2.75 -4.14
N ASN A 240 -15.15 -3.91 -4.42
CA ASN A 240 -15.22 -4.57 -5.72
C ASN A 240 -16.66 -4.80 -6.20
N ASP A 241 -17.57 -5.14 -5.28
CA ASP A 241 -18.97 -5.44 -5.61
C ASP A 241 -19.87 -4.21 -5.47
N SER A 242 -19.34 -3.04 -5.14
CA SER A 242 -20.13 -1.80 -5.14
C SER A 242 -20.66 -1.51 -6.54
N VAL A 243 -21.85 -0.91 -6.62
CA VAL A 243 -22.50 -0.60 -7.91
C VAL A 243 -21.61 0.30 -8.77
N THR A 244 -20.96 1.28 -8.16
CA THR A 244 -20.08 2.23 -8.84
C THR A 244 -18.80 1.59 -9.39
N LYS A 245 -18.31 0.52 -8.77
CA LYS A 245 -17.16 -0.24 -9.28
C LYS A 245 -17.59 -1.35 -10.24
N SER A 246 -18.49 -2.25 -9.83
CA SER A 246 -18.82 -3.47 -10.58
C SER A 246 -19.57 -3.20 -11.89
N LYS A 247 -20.41 -2.16 -11.95
CA LYS A 247 -21.17 -1.79 -13.16
C LYS A 247 -20.47 -0.77 -14.05
N PHE A 248 -19.37 -0.18 -13.62
CA PHE A 248 -18.62 0.78 -14.40
C PHE A 248 -17.23 0.27 -14.75
N ASP A 249 -16.36 0.06 -13.76
CA ASP A 249 -14.99 -0.40 -14.00
C ASP A 249 -14.95 -1.80 -14.62
N ASN A 250 -15.63 -2.78 -14.02
CA ASN A 250 -15.65 -4.15 -14.54
C ASN A 250 -16.33 -4.26 -15.92
N LEU A 251 -17.24 -3.34 -16.26
CA LEU A 251 -17.97 -3.37 -17.52
C LEU A 251 -17.28 -2.59 -18.63
N TYR A 252 -16.69 -1.46 -18.32
CA TYR A 252 -16.11 -0.52 -19.29
C TYR A 252 -14.60 -0.41 -19.21
N GLY A 253 -14.00 -0.50 -18.00
CA GLY A 253 -12.56 -0.38 -17.79
C GLY A 253 -11.77 -1.63 -18.15
N CYS A 254 -12.38 -2.82 -18.08
CA CYS A 254 -11.74 -4.11 -18.37
C CYS A 254 -12.11 -4.70 -19.75
N ARG A 255 -12.82 -3.97 -20.59
CA ARG A 255 -13.07 -4.38 -21.97
C ARG A 255 -11.94 -3.91 -22.89
N HIS A 256 -11.15 -4.85 -23.33
CA HIS A 256 -10.29 -4.74 -24.51
C HIS A 256 -10.75 -5.73 -25.58
#